data_607c4cffc5cfa9037d84291b3abde390
#
_entry.id   607c4cffc5cfa9037d84291b3abde390
#
_cell.length_a   1.000
_cell.length_b   1.000
_cell.length_c   1.000
_cell.angle_alpha   90.00
_cell.angle_beta   90.00
_cell.angle_gamma   90.00
#
_symmetry.space_group_name_H-M   'P 1'
#
loop_
_entity.id
_entity.type
_entity.pdbx_description
1 polymer ?
#
loop_
_entity_poly.entity_id
_entity_poly.type
_entity_poly.pdbx_seq_one_letter_code
_entity_poly.pdbx_strand_id
1 'polypeptide(L)'
;RTHDAPEQLFYRTDHHWNYKGSYKGYTQVANMLGISDSDLITPVEEVDLNYSFSGSKASSSGITNVFTEPFWAYRFDYPPMTITENGALVDDFGAQNLYFSHQPDTISYGSFYGGDSGELVFDTHQEDRDDILIVGESYDNAILKLLAAHFNKTYSIDLRNYEAFMGQPFQFSQYLRDHDISKVLLIGNIDYFVMEEFMLRG
;
A
#
# COMPACT_ATOMS: atom_id res chain seq x y z
N ARG A 1 6.03 -22.90 -12.84
CA ARG A 1 5.33 -21.81 -12.11
C ARG A 1 3.87 -22.22 -12.00
N THR A 2 3.40 -22.51 -10.80
CA THR A 2 1.95 -22.64 -10.53
C THR A 2 1.38 -21.22 -10.64
N HIS A 3 0.52 -20.99 -11.63
CA HIS A 3 -0.23 -19.75 -11.71
C HIS A 3 -1.45 -19.91 -10.80
N ASP A 4 -1.49 -19.17 -9.71
CA ASP A 4 -2.71 -19.08 -8.91
C ASP A 4 -3.80 -18.45 -9.77
N ALA A 5 -5.02 -18.94 -9.63
CA ALA A 5 -6.15 -18.36 -10.34
C ALA A 5 -6.41 -16.93 -9.82
N PRO A 6 -6.72 -15.95 -10.69
CA PRO A 6 -6.93 -14.56 -10.26
C PRO A 6 -7.94 -14.41 -9.12
N GLU A 7 -8.98 -15.24 -9.08
CA GLU A 7 -9.99 -15.26 -8.01
C GLU A 7 -9.45 -15.66 -6.63
N GLN A 8 -8.22 -16.17 -6.56
CA GLN A 8 -7.56 -16.47 -5.31
C GLN A 8 -6.72 -15.31 -4.77
N LEU A 9 -6.38 -14.34 -5.64
CA LEU A 9 -5.48 -13.24 -5.35
C LEU A 9 -6.16 -11.87 -5.30
N PHE A 10 -7.39 -11.77 -5.82
CA PHE A 10 -8.16 -10.53 -5.87
C PHE A 10 -9.51 -10.70 -5.19
N TYR A 11 -10.04 -9.59 -4.66
CA TYR A 11 -11.42 -9.54 -4.22
C TYR A 11 -12.36 -9.67 -5.42
N ARG A 12 -13.49 -10.31 -5.23
CA ARG A 12 -14.54 -10.43 -6.26
C ARG A 12 -15.39 -9.16 -6.33
N THR A 13 -15.60 -8.54 -5.19
CA THR A 13 -16.45 -7.34 -5.05
C THR A 13 -15.67 -6.03 -5.11
N ASP A 14 -14.34 -6.10 -5.08
CA ASP A 14 -13.43 -4.95 -5.14
C ASP A 14 -12.43 -5.09 -6.29
N HIS A 15 -11.81 -3.98 -6.72
CA HIS A 15 -10.81 -4.00 -7.79
C HIS A 15 -9.40 -4.34 -7.28
N HIS A 16 -9.16 -4.27 -5.98
CA HIS A 16 -7.86 -4.55 -5.40
C HIS A 16 -7.58 -6.06 -5.24
N TRP A 17 -6.33 -6.38 -5.08
CA TRP A 17 -5.91 -7.68 -4.56
C TRP A 17 -6.40 -7.90 -3.13
N ASN A 18 -6.61 -9.17 -2.77
CA ASN A 18 -6.91 -9.56 -1.39
C ASN A 18 -5.59 -9.74 -0.60
N TYR A 19 -5.69 -10.14 0.66
CA TYR A 19 -4.53 -10.33 1.54
C TYR A 19 -3.48 -11.32 1.00
N LYS A 20 -3.89 -12.38 0.27
CA LYS A 20 -2.94 -13.32 -0.39
C LYS A 20 -2.28 -12.68 -1.59
N GLY A 21 -3.05 -11.95 -2.38
CA GLY A 21 -2.54 -11.25 -3.55
C GLY A 21 -1.56 -10.15 -3.18
N SER A 22 -1.88 -9.33 -2.18
CA SER A 22 -0.99 -8.27 -1.71
C SER A 22 0.31 -8.84 -1.13
N TYR A 23 0.25 -9.89 -0.32
CA TYR A 23 1.46 -10.52 0.21
C TYR A 23 2.32 -11.16 -0.89
N LYS A 24 1.69 -11.82 -1.88
CA LYS A 24 2.41 -12.32 -3.06
C LYS A 24 3.05 -11.19 -3.87
N GLY A 25 2.33 -10.08 -4.05
CA GLY A 25 2.87 -8.87 -4.68
C GLY A 25 4.09 -8.33 -3.93
N TYR A 26 3.98 -8.19 -2.61
CA TYR A 26 5.09 -7.79 -1.76
C TYR A 26 6.33 -8.69 -1.95
N THR A 27 6.18 -10.02 -1.87
CA THR A 27 7.34 -10.94 -2.01
C THR A 27 8.00 -10.81 -3.38
N GLN A 28 7.24 -10.63 -4.44
CA GLN A 28 7.79 -10.43 -5.79
C GLN A 28 8.52 -9.09 -5.91
N VAL A 29 7.95 -8.01 -5.41
CA VAL A 29 8.57 -6.67 -5.42
C VAL A 29 9.83 -6.66 -4.56
N ALA A 30 9.79 -7.23 -3.35
CA ALA A 30 10.94 -7.34 -2.47
C ALA A 30 12.11 -8.06 -3.16
N ASN A 31 11.84 -9.20 -3.81
CA ASN A 31 12.86 -9.93 -4.57
C ASN A 31 13.42 -9.12 -5.76
N MET A 32 12.58 -8.37 -6.47
CA MET A 32 13.04 -7.46 -7.53
C MET A 32 13.95 -6.35 -7.00
N LEU A 33 13.72 -5.89 -5.78
CA LEU A 33 14.54 -4.90 -5.08
C LEU A 33 15.81 -5.51 -4.46
N GLY A 34 16.02 -6.83 -4.58
CA GLY A 34 17.21 -7.54 -4.08
C GLY A 34 17.10 -7.94 -2.61
N ILE A 35 15.91 -7.87 -2.01
CA ILE A 35 15.66 -8.35 -0.65
C ILE A 35 15.61 -9.88 -0.68
N SER A 36 16.39 -10.52 0.19
CA SER A 36 16.48 -11.96 0.28
C SER A 36 15.20 -12.58 0.86
N ASP A 37 14.84 -13.79 0.44
CA ASP A 37 13.69 -14.53 1.00
C ASP A 37 13.78 -14.70 2.51
N SER A 38 14.99 -14.80 3.08
CA SER A 38 15.22 -14.90 4.54
C SER A 38 14.90 -13.61 5.29
N ASP A 39 14.88 -12.48 4.61
CA ASP A 39 14.69 -11.17 5.21
C ASP A 39 13.24 -10.68 5.07
N LEU A 40 12.41 -11.42 4.31
CA LEU A 40 11.01 -11.07 4.12
C LEU A 40 10.24 -11.05 5.45
N ILE A 41 9.42 -10.02 5.62
CA ILE A 41 8.43 -9.97 6.71
C ILE A 41 7.37 -11.04 6.44
N THR A 42 7.26 -12.01 7.34
CA THR A 42 6.31 -13.12 7.20
C THR A 42 5.08 -12.90 8.07
N PRO A 43 3.89 -13.35 7.62
CA PRO A 43 2.69 -13.26 8.44
C PRO A 43 2.87 -14.06 9.74
N VAL A 44 2.45 -13.49 10.86
CA VAL A 44 2.38 -14.20 12.15
C VAL A 44 1.05 -14.87 12.35
N GLU A 45 0.01 -14.42 11.65
CA GLU A 45 -1.34 -14.96 11.76
C GLU A 45 -2.17 -14.66 10.50
N GLU A 46 -3.06 -15.59 10.11
CA GLU A 46 -4.12 -15.39 9.12
C GLU A 46 -5.45 -15.26 9.87
N VAL A 47 -6.14 -14.13 9.74
CA VAL A 47 -7.31 -13.76 10.55
C VAL A 47 -8.52 -13.54 9.66
N ASP A 48 -9.64 -14.21 9.97
CA ASP A 48 -10.97 -13.81 9.50
C ASP A 48 -11.48 -12.68 10.40
N LEU A 49 -11.63 -11.48 9.83
CA LEU A 49 -12.13 -10.33 10.59
C LEU A 49 -13.67 -10.35 10.75
N ASN A 50 -14.34 -11.39 10.24
CA ASN A 50 -15.79 -11.61 10.35
C ASN A 50 -16.66 -10.48 9.76
N TYR A 51 -16.16 -9.81 8.70
CA TYR A 51 -16.97 -8.84 7.94
C TYR A 51 -17.56 -9.47 6.68
N SER A 52 -18.76 -9.01 6.35
CA SER A 52 -19.35 -9.20 5.02
C SER A 52 -18.94 -8.02 4.15
N PHE A 53 -17.79 -8.14 3.49
CA PHE A 53 -17.19 -7.07 2.69
C PHE A 53 -17.86 -6.94 1.33
N SER A 54 -18.17 -5.71 0.94
CA SER A 54 -18.68 -5.33 -0.37
C SER A 54 -17.87 -4.13 -0.88
N GLY A 55 -17.00 -4.38 -1.83
CA GLY A 55 -16.01 -3.38 -2.27
C GLY A 55 -16.51 -2.48 -3.41
N SER A 56 -15.56 -1.79 -4.03
CA SER A 56 -15.79 -0.74 -5.03
C SER A 56 -16.52 -1.21 -6.30
N LYS A 57 -16.26 -2.43 -6.78
CA LYS A 57 -16.98 -3.00 -7.96
C LYS A 57 -18.45 -3.19 -7.67
N ALA A 58 -18.79 -3.69 -6.48
CA ALA A 58 -20.19 -3.86 -6.08
C ALA A 58 -20.87 -2.50 -5.92
N SER A 59 -20.18 -1.52 -5.32
CA SER A 59 -20.68 -0.16 -5.16
C SER A 59 -20.92 0.53 -6.51
N SER A 60 -19.98 0.43 -7.44
CA SER A 60 -20.08 1.04 -8.79
C SER A 60 -21.17 0.40 -9.65
N SER A 61 -21.49 -0.88 -9.41
CA SER A 61 -22.57 -1.57 -10.15
C SER A 61 -23.98 -1.22 -9.62
N GLY A 62 -24.08 -0.49 -8.51
CA GLY A 62 -25.35 -0.22 -7.81
C GLY A 62 -25.95 -1.44 -7.10
N ILE A 63 -25.22 -2.54 -7.02
CA ILE A 63 -25.66 -3.81 -6.39
C ILE A 63 -24.92 -4.00 -5.05
N THR A 64 -24.95 -2.96 -4.23
CA THR A 64 -24.41 -3.01 -2.87
C THR A 64 -25.22 -3.99 -2.01
N ASN A 65 -24.53 -4.78 -1.20
CA ASN A 65 -25.09 -5.75 -0.25
C ASN A 65 -25.73 -7.02 -0.85
N VAL A 66 -25.75 -7.18 -2.17
CA VAL A 66 -26.22 -8.43 -2.81
C VAL A 66 -25.09 -9.44 -2.94
N PHE A 67 -23.88 -8.95 -3.23
CA PHE A 67 -22.68 -9.77 -3.29
C PHE A 67 -21.69 -9.28 -2.24
N THR A 68 -21.42 -10.14 -1.27
CA THR A 68 -20.41 -9.91 -0.23
C THR A 68 -19.43 -11.07 -0.22
N GLU A 69 -18.29 -10.84 0.36
CA GLU A 69 -17.26 -11.85 0.60
C GLU A 69 -16.62 -11.64 1.98
N PRO A 70 -16.02 -12.68 2.58
CA PRO A 70 -15.34 -12.51 3.86
C PRO A 70 -14.09 -11.64 3.71
N PHE A 71 -13.79 -10.82 4.71
CA PHE A 71 -12.57 -10.02 4.75
C PHE A 71 -11.53 -10.71 5.62
N TRP A 72 -10.59 -11.37 4.97
CA TRP A 72 -9.43 -11.98 5.62
C TRP A 72 -8.23 -11.05 5.55
N ALA A 73 -7.35 -11.14 6.55
CA ALA A 73 -6.11 -10.38 6.60
C ALA A 73 -4.96 -11.22 7.16
N TYR A 74 -3.74 -10.85 6.79
CA TYR A 74 -2.55 -11.26 7.51
C TYR A 74 -2.21 -10.24 8.58
N ARG A 75 -1.85 -10.70 9.78
CA ARG A 75 -1.21 -9.90 10.81
C ARG A 75 0.31 -10.04 10.71
N PHE A 76 1.00 -8.91 10.81
CA PHE A 76 2.46 -8.84 10.75
C PHE A 76 3.00 -8.15 11.99
N ASP A 77 4.21 -8.53 12.39
CA ASP A 77 5.01 -7.78 13.35
C ASP A 77 5.96 -6.87 12.57
N TYR A 78 5.65 -5.57 12.55
CA TYR A 78 6.48 -4.57 11.89
C TYR A 78 7.59 -4.06 12.81
N PRO A 79 8.79 -3.74 12.29
CA PRO A 79 9.75 -2.96 13.06
C PRO A 79 9.14 -1.60 13.44
N PRO A 80 9.60 -0.97 14.52
CA PRO A 80 9.21 0.39 14.87
C PRO A 80 9.50 1.33 13.69
N MET A 81 8.54 2.21 13.37
CA MET A 81 8.71 3.24 12.36
C MET A 81 7.88 4.47 12.70
N THR A 82 8.38 5.63 12.33
CA THR A 82 7.64 6.88 12.37
C THR A 82 6.96 7.08 11.03
N ILE A 83 5.69 7.48 11.03
CA ILE A 83 4.91 7.67 9.81
C ILE A 83 4.45 9.11 9.70
N THR A 84 4.71 9.74 8.56
CA THR A 84 4.20 11.07 8.23
C THR A 84 3.27 10.94 7.02
N GLU A 85 2.09 11.51 7.11
CA GLU A 85 1.09 11.57 6.06
C GLU A 85 0.82 13.03 5.70
N ASN A 86 1.05 13.40 4.44
CA ASN A 86 0.88 14.77 3.92
C ASN A 86 1.54 15.84 4.80
N GLY A 87 2.76 15.56 5.27
CA GLY A 87 3.55 16.43 6.14
C GLY A 87 3.17 16.41 7.62
N ALA A 88 2.18 15.64 8.05
CA ALA A 88 1.76 15.52 9.44
C ALA A 88 2.12 14.13 10.02
N LEU A 89 2.63 14.12 11.27
CA LEU A 89 2.89 12.89 11.99
C LEU A 89 1.56 12.17 12.29
N VAL A 90 1.51 10.87 12.04
CA VAL A 90 0.36 10.00 12.33
C VAL A 90 0.79 8.78 13.15
N ASP A 91 -0.13 8.22 13.92
CA ASP A 91 0.16 7.05 14.77
C ASP A 91 0.32 5.77 13.95
N ASP A 92 -0.41 5.62 12.84
CA ASP A 92 -0.34 4.47 11.93
C ASP A 92 -0.85 4.86 10.52
N PHE A 93 -0.50 4.07 9.51
CA PHE A 93 -1.11 4.15 8.18
C PHE A 93 -2.05 2.97 8.00
N GLY A 94 -3.33 3.29 7.71
CA GLY A 94 -4.42 2.32 7.80
C GLY A 94 -4.79 2.00 9.25
N ALA A 95 -5.88 1.29 9.44
CA ALA A 95 -6.39 0.99 10.78
C ALA A 95 -6.27 -0.49 11.15
N GLN A 96 -5.26 -1.20 10.62
CA GLN A 96 -5.11 -2.65 10.82
C GLN A 96 -5.14 -3.05 12.30
N ASN A 97 -4.36 -2.37 13.14
CA ASN A 97 -4.30 -2.65 14.57
C ASN A 97 -5.66 -2.45 15.27
N LEU A 98 -6.44 -1.44 14.83
CA LEU A 98 -7.78 -1.21 15.34
C LEU A 98 -8.72 -2.36 14.96
N TYR A 99 -8.68 -2.82 13.71
CA TYR A 99 -9.53 -3.94 13.27
C TYR A 99 -9.18 -5.26 13.95
N PHE A 100 -7.92 -5.52 14.22
CA PHE A 100 -7.51 -6.71 14.98
C PHE A 100 -7.90 -6.68 16.46
N SER A 101 -8.05 -5.49 17.05
CA SER A 101 -8.29 -5.34 18.50
C SER A 101 -9.72 -4.97 18.87
N HIS A 102 -10.44 -4.18 18.07
CA HIS A 102 -11.71 -3.55 18.47
C HIS A 102 -12.88 -3.79 17.52
N GLN A 103 -12.65 -4.35 16.32
CA GLN A 103 -13.65 -4.64 15.31
C GLN A 103 -14.65 -3.49 15.08
N PRO A 104 -14.28 -2.41 14.37
CA PRO A 104 -15.20 -1.36 13.96
C PRO A 104 -16.45 -1.90 13.25
N ASP A 105 -17.56 -1.20 13.28
CA ASP A 105 -18.84 -1.67 12.70
C ASP A 105 -18.78 -1.98 11.21
N THR A 106 -17.91 -1.30 10.47
CA THR A 106 -17.77 -1.44 9.01
C THR A 106 -16.32 -1.56 8.60
N ILE A 107 -16.07 -2.18 7.44
CA ILE A 107 -14.75 -2.29 6.85
C ILE A 107 -14.78 -1.87 5.37
N SER A 108 -13.74 -1.19 4.94
CA SER A 108 -13.41 -0.97 3.53
C SER A 108 -11.93 -1.28 3.29
N TYR A 109 -11.54 -1.46 2.03
CA TYR A 109 -10.12 -1.64 1.70
C TYR A 109 -9.27 -0.48 2.23
N GLY A 110 -9.69 0.76 1.93
CA GLY A 110 -8.98 1.96 2.37
C GLY A 110 -8.97 2.15 3.89
N SER A 111 -10.05 1.83 4.60
CA SER A 111 -10.03 1.94 6.07
C SER A 111 -9.09 0.93 6.72
N PHE A 112 -8.89 -0.24 6.12
CA PHE A 112 -8.01 -1.27 6.65
C PHE A 112 -6.54 -1.05 6.25
N TYR A 113 -6.26 -0.85 4.94
CA TYR A 113 -4.89 -0.76 4.42
C TYR A 113 -4.35 0.67 4.32
N GLY A 114 -5.17 1.69 4.51
CA GLY A 114 -4.86 3.10 4.32
C GLY A 114 -5.59 3.69 3.12
N GLY A 115 -5.96 4.96 3.23
CA GLY A 115 -6.60 5.74 2.18
C GLY A 115 -5.60 6.29 1.17
N ASP A 116 -6.12 7.02 0.18
CA ASP A 116 -5.31 7.72 -0.80
C ASP A 116 -4.74 9.00 -0.18
N SER A 117 -3.42 9.08 -0.09
CA SER A 117 -2.66 10.23 0.42
C SER A 117 -1.82 10.82 -0.71
N GLY A 118 -1.45 12.10 -0.60
CA GLY A 118 -0.51 12.70 -1.56
C GLY A 118 0.90 12.20 -1.33
N GLU A 119 1.34 12.22 -0.07
CA GLU A 119 2.66 11.79 0.37
C GLU A 119 2.57 10.99 1.66
N LEU A 120 3.30 9.88 1.71
CA LEU A 120 3.57 9.13 2.93
C LEU A 120 5.08 8.98 3.08
N VAL A 121 5.57 9.15 4.30
CA VAL A 121 6.96 8.87 4.66
C VAL A 121 6.99 7.90 5.83
N PHE A 122 7.60 6.75 5.61
CA PHE A 122 7.88 5.75 6.65
C PHE A 122 9.36 5.83 6.98
N ASP A 123 9.70 6.14 8.23
CA ASP A 123 11.08 6.24 8.71
C ASP A 123 11.34 5.16 9.76
N THR A 124 12.18 4.19 9.43
CA THR A 124 12.58 3.10 10.34
C THR A 124 13.78 3.46 11.20
N HIS A 125 14.38 4.65 11.01
CA HIS A 125 15.58 5.14 11.70
C HIS A 125 16.80 4.21 11.55
N GLN A 126 16.90 3.50 10.42
CA GLN A 126 18.02 2.60 10.11
C GLN A 126 18.93 3.24 9.07
N GLU A 127 19.73 4.21 9.52
CA GLU A 127 20.58 5.07 8.68
C GLU A 127 21.63 4.32 7.85
N ASP A 128 21.86 3.04 8.12
CA ASP A 128 22.74 2.15 7.35
C ASP A 128 22.06 1.54 6.11
N ARG A 129 20.76 1.77 5.94
CA ARG A 129 19.98 1.30 4.80
C ARG A 129 19.71 2.42 3.80
N ASP A 130 19.44 2.02 2.56
CA ASP A 130 19.05 2.98 1.51
C ASP A 130 17.64 3.55 1.74
N ASP A 131 17.42 4.73 1.18
CA ASP A 131 16.09 5.30 1.01
C ASP A 131 15.48 4.89 -0.34
N ILE A 132 14.14 4.82 -0.41
CA ILE A 132 13.40 4.47 -1.63
C ILE A 132 12.22 5.41 -1.85
N LEU A 133 11.97 5.77 -3.12
CA LEU A 133 10.74 6.40 -3.57
C LEU A 133 9.84 5.35 -4.23
N ILE A 134 8.60 5.25 -3.75
CA ILE A 134 7.53 4.48 -4.39
C ILE A 134 6.56 5.49 -5.01
N VAL A 135 6.35 5.41 -6.32
CA VAL A 135 5.30 6.16 -7.01
C VAL A 135 4.21 5.17 -7.36
N GLY A 136 3.06 5.34 -6.73
CA GLY A 136 2.00 4.34 -6.79
C GLY A 136 0.61 4.92 -6.61
N GLU A 137 -0.33 4.02 -6.33
CA GLU A 137 -1.73 4.34 -6.06
C GLU A 137 -2.31 3.28 -5.11
N SER A 138 -3.60 3.29 -4.82
CA SER A 138 -4.22 2.46 -3.79
C SER A 138 -3.84 0.96 -3.77
N TYR A 139 -3.29 0.44 -4.86
CA TYR A 139 -2.76 -0.94 -4.89
C TYR A 139 -1.53 -1.13 -3.99
N ASP A 140 -0.66 -0.14 -3.87
CA ASP A 140 0.54 -0.25 -3.03
C ASP A 140 0.25 -0.14 -1.53
N ASN A 141 -0.85 0.50 -1.13
CA ASN A 141 -1.21 0.72 0.28
C ASN A 141 -1.08 -0.55 1.14
N ALA A 142 -1.50 -1.70 0.61
CA ALA A 142 -1.45 -2.97 1.35
C ALA A 142 -0.02 -3.50 1.58
N ILE A 143 0.97 -3.00 0.86
CA ILE A 143 2.37 -3.48 0.92
C ILE A 143 3.37 -2.42 1.37
N LEU A 144 2.96 -1.15 1.52
CA LEU A 144 3.87 -0.05 1.88
C LEU A 144 4.62 -0.31 3.18
N LYS A 145 3.95 -0.68 4.27
CA LYS A 145 4.62 -0.98 5.55
C LYS A 145 5.56 -2.20 5.45
N LEU A 146 5.20 -3.20 4.65
CA LEU A 146 6.04 -4.36 4.41
C LEU A 146 7.32 -4.00 3.66
N LEU A 147 7.22 -3.15 2.64
CA LEU A 147 8.38 -2.64 1.90
C LEU A 147 9.21 -1.71 2.77
N ALA A 148 8.57 -0.78 3.48
CA ALA A 148 9.23 0.20 4.35
C ALA A 148 10.12 -0.46 5.42
N ALA A 149 9.75 -1.64 5.92
CA ALA A 149 10.54 -2.39 6.89
C ALA A 149 11.97 -2.75 6.43
N HIS A 150 12.26 -2.63 5.11
CA HIS A 150 13.56 -2.97 4.52
C HIS A 150 14.45 -1.77 4.21
N PHE A 151 13.93 -0.55 4.36
CA PHE A 151 14.62 0.69 4.01
C PHE A 151 14.80 1.59 5.23
N ASN A 152 15.69 2.57 5.15
CA ASN A 152 15.78 3.62 6.15
C ASN A 152 14.54 4.51 6.05
N LYS A 153 14.34 5.17 4.90
CA LYS A 153 13.10 5.89 4.63
C LYS A 153 12.45 5.38 3.35
N THR A 154 11.14 5.26 3.42
CA THR A 154 10.30 4.95 2.26
C THR A 154 9.35 6.12 2.05
N TYR A 155 9.51 6.79 0.92
CA TYR A 155 8.62 7.85 0.44
C TYR A 155 7.62 7.22 -0.51
N SER A 156 6.34 7.40 -0.27
CA SER A 156 5.27 6.97 -1.19
C SER A 156 4.50 8.18 -1.70
N ILE A 157 4.38 8.29 -3.01
CA ILE A 157 3.75 9.42 -3.71
C ILE A 157 2.62 8.88 -4.59
N ASP A 158 1.41 9.39 -4.35
CA ASP A 158 0.29 9.21 -5.26
C ASP A 158 0.09 10.51 -6.06
N LEU A 159 0.45 10.47 -7.35
CA LEU A 159 0.39 11.61 -8.24
C LEU A 159 -1.02 12.17 -8.44
N ARG A 160 -2.06 11.34 -8.23
CA ARG A 160 -3.47 11.76 -8.31
C ARG A 160 -3.81 12.79 -7.23
N ASN A 161 -3.16 12.66 -6.08
CA ASN A 161 -3.51 13.39 -4.86
C ASN A 161 -2.42 14.37 -4.40
N TYR A 162 -1.19 14.21 -4.86
CA TYR A 162 -0.04 14.97 -4.36
C TYR A 162 -0.27 16.49 -4.40
N GLU A 163 -0.66 17.04 -5.54
CA GLU A 163 -0.87 18.49 -5.68
C GLU A 163 -1.98 19.01 -4.76
N ALA A 164 -3.06 18.24 -4.61
CA ALA A 164 -4.18 18.61 -3.75
C ALA A 164 -3.81 18.69 -2.28
N PHE A 165 -2.97 17.78 -1.80
CA PHE A 165 -2.54 17.75 -0.39
C PHE A 165 -1.31 18.60 -0.12
N MET A 166 -0.35 18.63 -1.04
CA MET A 166 0.93 19.34 -0.84
C MET A 166 0.93 20.77 -1.36
N GLY A 167 -0.13 21.18 -2.08
CA GLY A 167 -0.30 22.55 -2.59
C GLY A 167 0.60 22.92 -3.78
N GLN A 168 1.32 21.95 -4.34
CA GLN A 168 2.21 22.12 -5.49
C GLN A 168 2.32 20.83 -6.29
N PRO A 169 2.53 20.89 -7.62
CA PRO A 169 2.72 19.70 -8.42
C PRO A 169 4.01 18.95 -8.04
N PHE A 170 3.97 17.63 -8.14
CA PHE A 170 5.12 16.77 -7.85
C PHE A 170 6.25 17.01 -8.86
N GLN A 171 7.45 17.32 -8.34
CA GLN A 171 8.65 17.56 -9.14
C GLN A 171 9.62 16.40 -8.95
N PHE A 172 9.49 15.38 -9.79
CA PHE A 172 10.18 14.09 -9.62
C PHE A 172 11.71 14.23 -9.43
N SER A 173 12.38 14.88 -10.39
CA SER A 173 13.84 15.00 -10.33
C SER A 173 14.33 15.87 -9.17
N GLN A 174 13.54 16.87 -8.76
CA GLN A 174 13.87 17.69 -7.60
C GLN A 174 13.69 16.92 -6.31
N TYR A 175 12.60 16.16 -6.20
CA TYR A 175 12.31 15.34 -5.03
C TYR A 175 13.42 14.31 -4.75
N LEU A 176 13.90 13.62 -5.79
CA LEU A 176 15.02 12.68 -5.67
C LEU A 176 16.29 13.35 -5.15
N ARG A 177 16.61 14.57 -5.64
CA ARG A 177 17.79 15.31 -5.17
C ARG A 177 17.65 15.79 -3.74
N ASP A 178 16.47 16.32 -3.38
CA ASP A 178 16.23 16.90 -2.05
C ASP A 178 16.30 15.87 -0.93
N HIS A 179 15.97 14.61 -1.26
CA HIS A 179 15.97 13.49 -0.32
C HIS A 179 17.13 12.49 -0.54
N ASP A 180 18.06 12.75 -1.47
CA ASP A 180 19.19 11.89 -1.83
C ASP A 180 18.76 10.43 -2.18
N ILE A 181 17.64 10.31 -2.90
CA ILE A 181 17.04 9.02 -3.24
C ILE A 181 17.66 8.48 -4.53
N SER A 182 18.17 7.26 -4.48
CA SER A 182 18.75 6.56 -5.65
C SER A 182 17.90 5.38 -6.15
N LYS A 183 16.90 4.95 -5.37
CA LYS A 183 16.02 3.82 -5.71
C LYS A 183 14.60 4.30 -5.93
N VAL A 184 14.01 3.90 -7.06
CA VAL A 184 12.62 4.23 -7.39
C VAL A 184 11.87 2.97 -7.80
N LEU A 185 10.69 2.79 -7.22
CA LEU A 185 9.71 1.77 -7.61
C LEU A 185 8.48 2.45 -8.19
N LEU A 186 8.05 2.04 -9.38
CA LEU A 186 6.76 2.41 -9.94
C LEU A 186 5.83 1.21 -9.82
N ILE A 187 4.69 1.39 -9.14
CA ILE A 187 3.74 0.31 -8.90
C ILE A 187 2.30 0.82 -8.99
N GLY A 188 1.43 0.11 -9.69
CA GLY A 188 0.03 0.48 -9.85
C GLY A 188 -0.64 -0.32 -10.96
N ASN A 189 -1.90 -0.04 -11.24
CA ASN A 189 -2.57 -0.63 -12.39
C ASN A 189 -2.09 0.03 -13.70
N ILE A 190 -2.38 -0.62 -14.84
CA ILE A 190 -1.88 -0.13 -16.14
C ILE A 190 -2.43 1.26 -16.49
N ASP A 191 -3.66 1.56 -16.08
CA ASP A 191 -4.31 2.84 -16.39
C ASP A 191 -3.56 4.00 -15.74
N TYR A 192 -3.03 3.80 -14.53
CA TYR A 192 -2.23 4.80 -13.81
C TYR A 192 -0.99 5.27 -14.60
N PHE A 193 -0.37 4.36 -15.36
CA PHE A 193 0.86 4.67 -16.10
C PHE A 193 0.62 5.20 -17.52
N VAL A 194 -0.60 5.10 -18.06
CA VAL A 194 -0.91 5.57 -19.43
C VAL A 194 -1.68 6.88 -19.46
N MET A 195 -2.11 7.41 -18.31
CA MET A 195 -2.78 8.70 -18.22
C MET A 195 -1.78 9.85 -18.30
N GLU A 196 -1.95 10.78 -19.26
CA GLU A 196 -1.03 11.91 -19.45
C GLU A 196 -0.90 12.82 -18.21
N GLU A 197 -1.97 12.96 -17.45
CA GLU A 197 -2.01 13.76 -16.23
C GLU A 197 -1.13 13.21 -15.09
N PHE A 198 -0.77 11.92 -15.14
CA PHE A 198 0.09 11.26 -14.17
C PHE A 198 1.51 11.01 -14.67
N MET A 199 1.90 11.62 -15.80
CA MET A 199 3.28 11.53 -16.26
C MET A 199 4.23 12.22 -15.29
N LEU A 200 5.31 11.51 -14.93
CA LEU A 200 6.40 12.09 -14.15
C LEU A 200 7.02 13.25 -14.94
N ARG A 201 6.88 14.46 -14.44
CA ARG A 201 7.50 15.66 -15.01
C ARG A 201 8.86 15.85 -14.35
N GLY A 202 9.88 15.99 -15.19
CA GLY A 202 11.27 16.19 -14.78
C GLY A 202 11.60 17.65 -14.52
#